data_9658aa37c8aff046495b771e8c6f64bc
#
_entry.id   9658aa37c8aff046495b771e8c6f64bc
#
_cell.length_a   1.000
_cell.length_b   1.000
_cell.length_c   1.000
_cell.angle_alpha   90.00
_cell.angle_beta   90.00
_cell.angle_gamma   90.00
#
_symmetry.space_group_name_H-M   'P 1'
#
loop_
_entity.id
_entity.type
_entity.pdbx_description
1 polymer ?
#
loop_
_entity_poly.entity_id
_entity_poly.type
_entity_poly.pdbx_seq_one_letter_code
_entity_poly.pdbx_strand_id
1 'polypeptide(L)'
;EFRRVLFRSQVMAQKLLIRDLTLRDGQQSSFATRMTQQQIDRVLPFYKDANFYAMEVWGGAVPDSVMRYLNENPWDRLEKIKAVVGNVSKLTALSRGRNLFGYAPYTDEIIEGFCRNSIESGLGIMRIFDALNDVNNVKSTIKYVKKYGGIADCAVCYTIDPKYPKLGLLDKLKGKKNPEPVFTNAYFLDKAKQMAALGADMVTIKDMSGLIQPSRIAELIPLFKQNLSIPVDFHTHCTPGYGLGAVLMAIIKGVDIVDTNIWNFAGGTGAPAIELVYIFCKKLGVELDVNMEAVAKINKELYGIRKELEAVDASKQFPNPFNPLTDQLPAEIDKEFDKAIEAAKANNEEALLNACHAIEAYFNFPKPNELVKKAEVPGGMYSNMVAQLKQLNSMDILEKAMELIPTVRLAAGLPPLVTPTSQIVGAQAVNCALDIKAGKPMYSNVSNQFVNLVKGEYGKTPVPVDPEFRLKIAGTREEIPYDTSKYQMQPNPELLEAGGVKLAANEKEVLLLELFPQVAKNFLTKQKVAAYEAQHKADAPQAEKVVAEEKKNEPITGKTVKAPMPGSILRFTVKPGDTVTKGQTVVILEAMKMENSIATDYAGTVKRLLVKEGTTVAADAPMIEIEA
;
A
#
# COMPACT_ATOMS: atom_id res chain seq x y z
N GLU A 1 -20.20 6.36 -64.12
CA GLU A 1 -20.42 7.30 -62.98
C GLU A 1 -20.41 6.52 -61.68
N PHE A 2 -19.21 6.34 -61.07
CA PHE A 2 -19.04 5.76 -59.76
C PHE A 2 -19.19 6.88 -58.72
N ARG A 3 -20.33 6.93 -57.99
CA ARG A 3 -20.49 7.74 -56.82
C ARG A 3 -19.56 7.20 -55.72
N ARG A 4 -18.47 7.93 -55.50
CA ARG A 4 -17.66 7.80 -54.24
C ARG A 4 -18.55 8.24 -53.06
N VAL A 5 -19.16 7.28 -52.36
CA VAL A 5 -19.67 7.49 -51.04
C VAL A 5 -18.50 7.57 -50.09
N LEU A 6 -18.09 8.79 -49.80
CA LEU A 6 -17.18 9.09 -48.67
C LEU A 6 -17.95 8.80 -47.38
N PHE A 7 -17.76 7.59 -46.82
CA PHE A 7 -18.00 7.37 -45.41
C PHE A 7 -16.97 8.20 -44.65
N ARG A 8 -17.33 9.43 -44.29
CA ARG A 8 -16.75 10.08 -43.15
C ARG A 8 -17.20 9.24 -41.93
N SER A 9 -16.40 8.25 -41.53
CA SER A 9 -16.42 7.79 -40.15
C SER A 9 -16.17 9.05 -39.32
N GLN A 10 -17.18 9.53 -38.61
CA GLN A 10 -16.95 10.38 -37.46
C GLN A 10 -16.04 9.54 -36.52
N VAL A 11 -14.74 9.79 -36.55
CA VAL A 11 -13.83 9.33 -35.53
C VAL A 11 -14.34 10.06 -34.30
N MET A 12 -15.13 9.37 -33.47
CA MET A 12 -15.46 9.88 -32.14
C MET A 12 -14.12 10.16 -31.46
N ALA A 13 -13.91 11.38 -30.97
CA ALA A 13 -12.70 11.73 -30.26
C ALA A 13 -12.52 10.72 -29.13
N GLN A 14 -11.33 10.15 -29.01
CA GLN A 14 -11.02 9.25 -27.91
C GLN A 14 -11.23 10.02 -26.61
N LYS A 15 -12.07 9.48 -25.72
CA LYS A 15 -12.33 10.05 -24.40
C LYS A 15 -11.52 9.28 -23.37
N LEU A 16 -10.74 10.01 -22.58
CA LEU A 16 -9.99 9.47 -21.47
C LEU A 16 -10.65 9.85 -20.15
N LEU A 17 -10.85 8.89 -19.28
CA LEU A 17 -11.33 9.12 -17.92
C LEU A 17 -10.14 9.23 -16.95
N ILE A 18 -10.26 10.12 -15.98
CA ILE A 18 -9.21 10.34 -14.97
C ILE A 18 -9.72 9.94 -13.60
N ARG A 19 -8.91 9.10 -12.91
CA ARG A 19 -9.05 8.89 -11.46
C ARG A 19 -7.97 9.68 -10.75
N ASP A 20 -8.39 10.60 -9.89
CA ASP A 20 -7.47 11.33 -9.01
C ASP A 20 -7.10 10.49 -7.79
N LEU A 21 -5.81 10.38 -7.50
CA LEU A 21 -5.29 9.63 -6.37
C LEU A 21 -4.75 10.53 -5.24
N THR A 22 -4.81 11.83 -5.40
CA THR A 22 -4.15 12.84 -4.55
C THR A 22 -4.45 12.65 -3.07
N LEU A 23 -5.73 12.42 -2.71
CA LEU A 23 -6.19 12.35 -1.32
C LEU A 23 -5.98 10.99 -0.65
N ARG A 24 -5.56 9.95 -1.39
CA ARG A 24 -5.22 8.65 -0.80
C ARG A 24 -3.81 8.22 -1.16
N ASP A 25 -3.57 7.80 -2.40
CA ASP A 25 -2.27 7.24 -2.80
C ASP A 25 -1.16 8.30 -2.83
N GLY A 26 -1.44 9.49 -3.35
CA GLY A 26 -0.49 10.60 -3.40
C GLY A 26 -0.01 10.99 -2.00
N GLN A 27 -0.93 11.23 -1.07
CA GLN A 27 -0.55 11.56 0.32
C GLN A 27 0.07 10.37 1.06
N GLN A 28 -0.34 9.14 0.76
CA GLN A 28 0.24 7.96 1.38
C GLN A 28 1.69 7.76 0.93
N SER A 29 1.95 7.90 -0.35
CA SER A 29 3.25 7.62 -0.95
C SER A 29 4.27 8.73 -0.71
N SER A 30 3.82 9.98 -0.64
CA SER A 30 4.70 11.16 -0.52
C SER A 30 4.78 11.73 0.90
N PHE A 31 3.70 11.62 1.70
CA PHE A 31 3.58 12.28 3.01
C PHE A 31 3.19 11.31 4.14
N ALA A 32 3.55 10.05 4.03
CA ALA A 32 3.34 9.01 5.05
C ALA A 32 1.91 8.95 5.60
N THR A 33 0.90 9.32 4.79
CA THR A 33 -0.53 9.36 5.18
C THR A 33 -0.80 10.32 6.35
N ARG A 34 -0.18 11.50 6.36
CA ARG A 34 -0.30 12.49 7.47
C ARG A 34 -1.23 13.66 7.16
N MET A 35 -1.88 13.70 6.00
CA MET A 35 -2.84 14.75 5.67
C MET A 35 -4.07 14.67 6.58
N THR A 36 -4.33 15.75 7.33
CA THR A 36 -5.44 15.84 8.28
C THR A 36 -6.77 16.08 7.58
N GLN A 37 -7.89 15.81 8.27
CA GLN A 37 -9.22 16.17 7.75
C GLN A 37 -9.35 17.67 7.50
N GLN A 38 -8.80 18.52 8.37
CA GLN A 38 -8.81 19.96 8.19
C GLN A 38 -8.11 20.40 6.89
N GLN A 39 -6.98 19.75 6.53
CA GLN A 39 -6.29 20.02 5.27
C GLN A 39 -7.12 19.54 4.07
N ILE A 40 -7.79 18.39 4.19
CA ILE A 40 -8.71 17.88 3.16
C ILE A 40 -9.88 18.85 2.96
N ASP A 41 -10.48 19.34 4.04
CA ASP A 41 -11.62 20.27 3.98
C ASP A 41 -11.30 21.57 3.22
N ARG A 42 -10.03 21.98 3.14
CA ARG A 42 -9.60 23.16 2.36
C ARG A 42 -9.68 22.93 0.85
N VAL A 43 -9.51 21.73 0.37
CA VAL A 43 -9.52 21.39 -1.07
C VAL A 43 -10.87 20.88 -1.55
N LEU A 44 -11.70 20.31 -0.68
CA LEU A 44 -12.97 19.70 -1.04
C LEU A 44 -13.94 20.63 -1.80
N PRO A 45 -14.08 21.93 -1.47
CA PRO A 45 -14.96 22.84 -2.23
C PRO A 45 -14.61 22.93 -3.71
N PHE A 46 -13.33 22.78 -4.06
CA PHE A 46 -12.87 22.80 -5.45
C PHE A 46 -13.00 21.42 -6.13
N TYR A 47 -12.87 20.34 -5.38
CA TYR A 47 -13.14 18.98 -5.89
C TYR A 47 -14.57 18.80 -6.35
N LYS A 48 -15.53 19.49 -5.73
CA LYS A 48 -16.93 19.53 -6.14
C LYS A 48 -17.10 19.97 -7.60
N ASP A 49 -16.20 20.83 -8.10
CA ASP A 49 -16.24 21.39 -9.44
C ASP A 49 -15.27 20.70 -10.42
N ALA A 50 -14.41 19.78 -9.93
CA ALA A 50 -13.31 19.22 -10.73
C ALA A 50 -13.77 18.15 -11.75
N ASN A 51 -14.89 17.50 -11.52
CA ASN A 51 -15.50 16.51 -12.43
C ASN A 51 -14.56 15.34 -12.79
N PHE A 52 -13.78 14.83 -11.82
CA PHE A 52 -13.05 13.58 -12.02
C PHE A 52 -14.01 12.40 -12.19
N TYR A 53 -13.66 11.43 -13.03
CA TYR A 53 -14.41 10.17 -13.12
C TYR A 53 -14.51 9.49 -11.75
N ALA A 54 -13.38 9.43 -11.05
CA ALA A 54 -13.29 8.90 -9.69
C ALA A 54 -12.21 9.62 -8.88
N MET A 55 -12.32 9.56 -7.57
CA MET A 55 -11.36 10.07 -6.60
C MET A 55 -11.01 8.96 -5.61
N GLU A 56 -9.76 8.56 -5.51
CA GLU A 56 -9.33 7.62 -4.48
C GLU A 56 -9.06 8.39 -3.19
N VAL A 57 -9.90 8.14 -2.17
CA VAL A 57 -9.92 8.92 -0.94
C VAL A 57 -9.74 8.07 0.32
N TRP A 58 -9.88 6.73 0.20
CA TRP A 58 -9.97 5.84 1.33
C TRP A 58 -9.27 4.51 1.06
N GLY A 59 -9.06 3.68 2.11
CA GLY A 59 -8.36 2.41 1.99
C GLY A 59 -6.84 2.54 2.09
N GLY A 60 -6.13 1.49 1.71
CA GLY A 60 -4.69 1.41 1.90
C GLY A 60 -4.28 1.60 3.36
N ALA A 61 -3.39 2.56 3.64
CA ALA A 61 -2.95 2.88 5.00
C ALA A 61 -3.77 3.99 5.67
N VAL A 62 -4.76 4.59 4.98
CA VAL A 62 -5.49 5.75 5.51
C VAL A 62 -6.21 5.42 6.83
N PRO A 63 -7.02 4.35 6.96
CA PRO A 63 -7.74 4.10 8.21
C PRO A 63 -6.82 3.90 9.42
N ASP A 64 -5.76 3.10 9.28
CA ASP A 64 -4.77 2.90 10.34
C ASP A 64 -4.08 4.22 10.73
N SER A 65 -3.59 4.95 9.73
CA SER A 65 -2.78 6.15 9.96
C SER A 65 -3.57 7.31 10.57
N VAL A 66 -4.83 7.50 10.16
CA VAL A 66 -5.64 8.59 10.71
C VAL A 66 -6.04 8.34 12.16
N MET A 67 -6.33 7.11 12.55
CA MET A 67 -6.56 6.75 13.95
C MET A 67 -5.28 6.86 14.77
N ARG A 68 -4.18 6.28 14.27
CA ARG A 68 -2.91 6.14 14.99
C ARG A 68 -2.22 7.46 15.24
N TYR A 69 -2.18 8.33 14.23
CA TYR A 69 -1.36 9.53 14.24
C TYR A 69 -2.13 10.84 14.29
N LEU A 70 -3.35 10.85 13.74
CA LEU A 70 -4.15 12.06 13.65
C LEU A 70 -5.31 12.08 14.66
N ASN A 71 -5.58 10.96 15.32
CA ASN A 71 -6.71 10.80 16.22
C ASN A 71 -8.05 11.15 15.57
N GLU A 72 -8.21 10.78 14.29
CA GLU A 72 -9.41 11.02 13.48
C GLU A 72 -10.13 9.70 13.17
N ASN A 73 -11.48 9.77 13.03
CA ASN A 73 -12.28 8.62 12.63
C ASN A 73 -12.23 8.42 11.11
N PRO A 74 -11.78 7.27 10.60
CA PRO A 74 -11.70 7.03 9.17
C PRO A 74 -13.08 6.97 8.48
N TRP A 75 -14.15 6.56 9.15
CA TRP A 75 -15.51 6.57 8.60
C TRP A 75 -16.03 7.99 8.41
N ASP A 76 -15.84 8.86 9.42
CA ASP A 76 -16.22 10.28 9.34
C ASP A 76 -15.51 10.98 8.17
N ARG A 77 -14.25 10.62 7.91
CA ARG A 77 -13.49 11.16 6.78
C ARG A 77 -14.17 10.83 5.45
N LEU A 78 -14.56 9.57 5.23
CA LEU A 78 -15.25 9.14 4.02
C LEU A 78 -16.57 9.88 3.84
N GLU A 79 -17.37 9.94 4.91
CA GLU A 79 -18.69 10.58 4.92
C GLU A 79 -18.62 12.09 4.68
N LYS A 80 -17.65 12.78 5.27
CA LYS A 80 -17.41 14.23 5.06
C LYS A 80 -17.02 14.52 3.61
N ILE A 81 -16.10 13.73 3.05
CA ILE A 81 -15.73 13.87 1.65
C ILE A 81 -16.97 13.67 0.76
N LYS A 82 -17.75 12.60 1.03
CA LYS A 82 -18.98 12.32 0.28
C LYS A 82 -20.01 13.45 0.37
N ALA A 83 -20.18 14.03 1.56
CA ALA A 83 -21.14 15.11 1.80
C ALA A 83 -20.83 16.35 0.95
N VAL A 84 -19.54 16.66 0.71
CA VAL A 84 -19.12 17.83 -0.08
C VAL A 84 -19.08 17.52 -1.57
N VAL A 85 -18.41 16.43 -1.98
CA VAL A 85 -18.22 16.06 -3.39
C VAL A 85 -19.53 15.57 -4.03
N GLY A 86 -20.42 14.98 -3.24
CA GLY A 86 -21.69 14.44 -3.73
C GLY A 86 -21.50 13.33 -4.76
N ASN A 87 -22.12 13.50 -5.93
CA ASN A 87 -22.06 12.53 -7.03
C ASN A 87 -21.23 13.01 -8.23
N VAL A 88 -20.53 14.14 -8.10
CA VAL A 88 -19.70 14.69 -9.20
C VAL A 88 -18.59 13.72 -9.57
N SER A 89 -17.91 13.16 -8.55
CA SER A 89 -16.89 12.13 -8.73
C SER A 89 -17.23 10.90 -7.89
N LYS A 90 -16.96 9.69 -8.40
CA LYS A 90 -17.13 8.46 -7.62
C LYS A 90 -15.99 8.32 -6.61
N LEU A 91 -16.32 8.22 -5.34
CA LEU A 91 -15.30 7.97 -4.31
C LEU A 91 -14.81 6.53 -4.42
N THR A 92 -13.48 6.34 -4.34
CA THR A 92 -12.82 5.04 -4.45
C THR A 92 -12.02 4.73 -3.19
N ALA A 93 -11.98 3.44 -2.82
CA ALA A 93 -11.08 2.90 -1.81
C ALA A 93 -10.26 1.75 -2.38
N LEU A 94 -9.02 1.61 -1.88
CA LEU A 94 -8.16 0.47 -2.19
C LEU A 94 -8.30 -0.60 -1.11
N SER A 95 -8.70 -1.83 -1.52
CA SER A 95 -8.93 -2.99 -0.63
C SER A 95 -8.13 -4.22 -1.08
N ARG A 96 -7.63 -5.00 -0.09
CA ARG A 96 -6.84 -6.22 -0.31
C ARG A 96 -7.75 -7.47 -0.29
N GLY A 97 -8.66 -7.56 -1.22
CA GLY A 97 -9.54 -8.72 -1.34
C GLY A 97 -10.13 -9.13 0.02
N ARG A 98 -9.93 -10.39 0.40
CA ARG A 98 -10.42 -10.99 1.66
C ARG A 98 -9.82 -10.35 2.93
N ASN A 99 -8.65 -9.73 2.81
CA ASN A 99 -7.98 -9.04 3.91
C ASN A 99 -8.48 -7.60 4.11
N LEU A 100 -9.35 -7.10 3.24
CA LEU A 100 -9.89 -5.74 3.30
C LEU A 100 -8.78 -4.68 3.48
N PHE A 101 -8.77 -3.97 4.61
CA PHE A 101 -7.69 -3.03 4.95
C PHE A 101 -6.69 -3.62 5.96
N GLY A 102 -6.99 -4.79 6.53
CA GLY A 102 -6.14 -5.50 7.48
C GLY A 102 -5.06 -6.35 6.82
N TYR A 103 -4.44 -7.20 7.62
CA TYR A 103 -3.29 -8.04 7.21
C TYR A 103 -3.58 -9.54 7.25
N ALA A 104 -4.76 -9.94 7.75
CA ALA A 104 -5.20 -11.33 7.80
C ALA A 104 -6.52 -11.51 7.03
N PRO A 105 -6.81 -12.72 6.53
CA PRO A 105 -8.08 -13.01 5.88
C PRO A 105 -9.26 -12.93 6.87
N TYR A 106 -10.35 -12.31 6.46
CA TYR A 106 -11.59 -12.22 7.24
C TYR A 106 -12.65 -13.20 6.79
N THR A 107 -13.65 -13.45 7.65
CA THR A 107 -14.84 -14.22 7.32
C THR A 107 -15.73 -13.47 6.33
N ASP A 108 -16.60 -14.20 5.62
CA ASP A 108 -17.54 -13.57 4.69
C ASP A 108 -18.51 -12.60 5.39
N GLU A 109 -18.86 -12.84 6.65
CA GLU A 109 -19.68 -11.96 7.47
C GLU A 109 -19.03 -10.58 7.69
N ILE A 110 -17.74 -10.56 8.07
CA ILE A 110 -16.98 -9.31 8.23
C ILE A 110 -16.84 -8.60 6.89
N ILE A 111 -16.55 -9.34 5.81
CA ILE A 111 -16.41 -8.76 4.47
C ILE A 111 -17.73 -8.14 4.01
N GLU A 112 -18.86 -8.82 4.25
CA GLU A 112 -20.19 -8.33 3.92
C GLU A 112 -20.53 -7.05 4.68
N GLY A 113 -20.38 -7.06 6.01
CA GLY A 113 -20.59 -5.89 6.86
C GLY A 113 -19.73 -4.70 6.46
N PHE A 114 -18.45 -4.96 6.16
CA PHE A 114 -17.53 -3.93 5.69
C PHE A 114 -17.93 -3.33 4.34
N CYS A 115 -18.25 -4.15 3.34
CA CYS A 115 -18.67 -3.68 2.02
C CYS A 115 -19.98 -2.87 2.11
N ARG A 116 -20.96 -3.36 2.88
CA ARG A 116 -22.22 -2.64 3.12
C ARG A 116 -21.98 -1.26 3.71
N ASN A 117 -21.29 -1.18 4.84
CA ASN A 117 -21.03 0.09 5.53
C ASN A 117 -20.21 1.04 4.64
N SER A 118 -19.25 0.54 3.87
CA SER A 118 -18.45 1.36 2.94
C SER A 118 -19.31 2.02 1.87
N ILE A 119 -20.19 1.25 1.23
CA ILE A 119 -21.08 1.76 0.18
C ILE A 119 -22.11 2.73 0.77
N GLU A 120 -22.74 2.39 1.89
CA GLU A 120 -23.67 3.26 2.61
C GLU A 120 -23.04 4.57 3.07
N SER A 121 -21.74 4.57 3.44
CA SER A 121 -20.98 5.78 3.77
C SER A 121 -20.55 6.59 2.54
N GLY A 122 -20.94 6.16 1.32
CA GLY A 122 -20.75 6.93 0.09
C GLY A 122 -19.66 6.46 -0.86
N LEU A 123 -19.04 5.30 -0.59
CA LEU A 123 -18.08 4.71 -1.52
C LEU A 123 -18.79 4.26 -2.80
N GLY A 124 -18.32 4.72 -3.97
CA GLY A 124 -18.89 4.34 -5.26
C GLY A 124 -18.13 3.19 -5.93
N ILE A 125 -16.83 3.13 -5.76
CA ILE A 125 -15.96 2.12 -6.36
C ILE A 125 -15.07 1.52 -5.28
N MET A 126 -14.98 0.20 -5.21
CA MET A 126 -13.96 -0.48 -4.44
C MET A 126 -12.93 -1.09 -5.39
N ARG A 127 -11.68 -0.59 -5.31
CA ARG A 127 -10.54 -1.20 -6.01
C ARG A 127 -10.03 -2.37 -5.20
N ILE A 128 -10.16 -3.56 -5.75
CA ILE A 128 -9.91 -4.82 -5.06
C ILE A 128 -8.69 -5.49 -5.69
N PHE A 129 -7.66 -5.76 -4.91
CA PHE A 129 -6.49 -6.52 -5.36
C PHE A 129 -6.17 -7.65 -4.39
N ASP A 130 -5.45 -8.64 -4.86
CA ASP A 130 -4.79 -9.62 -4.02
C ASP A 130 -3.28 -9.57 -4.22
N ALA A 131 -2.52 -9.62 -3.11
CA ALA A 131 -1.07 -9.47 -3.15
C ALA A 131 -0.34 -10.62 -3.89
N LEU A 132 -1.00 -11.76 -4.04
CA LEU A 132 -0.49 -12.92 -4.79
C LEU A 132 -1.11 -13.05 -6.20
N ASN A 133 -2.03 -12.16 -6.57
CA ASN A 133 -2.92 -12.32 -7.71
C ASN A 133 -3.74 -13.63 -7.63
N ASP A 134 -4.05 -14.10 -6.41
CA ASP A 134 -4.95 -15.24 -6.22
C ASP A 134 -6.40 -14.74 -6.29
N VAL A 135 -7.06 -15.06 -7.40
CA VAL A 135 -8.44 -14.64 -7.67
C VAL A 135 -9.47 -15.22 -6.67
N ASN A 136 -9.12 -16.27 -5.93
CA ASN A 136 -9.99 -16.79 -4.87
C ASN A 136 -10.15 -15.81 -3.73
N ASN A 137 -9.13 -15.01 -3.46
CA ASN A 137 -9.14 -14.01 -2.37
C ASN A 137 -10.02 -12.79 -2.68
N VAL A 138 -10.39 -12.53 -3.93
CA VAL A 138 -11.22 -11.37 -4.30
C VAL A 138 -12.71 -11.69 -4.46
N LYS A 139 -13.10 -12.97 -4.51
CA LYS A 139 -14.47 -13.42 -4.78
C LYS A 139 -15.51 -12.82 -3.85
N SER A 140 -15.30 -12.94 -2.55
CA SER A 140 -16.27 -12.46 -1.54
C SER A 140 -16.41 -10.94 -1.60
N THR A 141 -15.31 -10.21 -1.76
CA THR A 141 -15.34 -8.74 -1.85
C THR A 141 -16.07 -8.28 -3.11
N ILE A 142 -15.81 -8.88 -4.28
CA ILE A 142 -16.58 -8.60 -5.50
C ILE A 142 -18.07 -8.82 -5.28
N LYS A 143 -18.44 -10.00 -4.74
CA LYS A 143 -19.83 -10.37 -4.47
C LYS A 143 -20.55 -9.33 -3.61
N TYR A 144 -19.94 -8.92 -2.50
CA TYR A 144 -20.60 -8.03 -1.54
C TYR A 144 -20.57 -6.56 -1.97
N VAL A 145 -19.52 -6.09 -2.65
CA VAL A 145 -19.53 -4.75 -3.27
C VAL A 145 -20.70 -4.63 -4.23
N LYS A 146 -20.88 -5.60 -5.13
CA LYS A 146 -21.98 -5.59 -6.10
C LYS A 146 -23.36 -5.77 -5.44
N LYS A 147 -23.46 -6.59 -4.40
CA LYS A 147 -24.70 -6.78 -3.62
C LYS A 147 -25.26 -5.47 -3.09
N TYR A 148 -24.40 -4.56 -2.67
CA TYR A 148 -24.79 -3.26 -2.11
C TYR A 148 -24.74 -2.10 -3.10
N GLY A 149 -24.60 -2.39 -4.40
CA GLY A 149 -24.68 -1.40 -5.49
C GLY A 149 -23.39 -0.63 -5.76
N GLY A 150 -22.25 -1.06 -5.20
CA GLY A 150 -20.95 -0.52 -5.55
C GLY A 150 -20.37 -1.10 -6.84
N ILE A 151 -19.37 -0.44 -7.38
CA ILE A 151 -18.61 -0.87 -8.56
C ILE A 151 -17.38 -1.64 -8.09
N ALA A 152 -17.18 -2.86 -8.60
CA ALA A 152 -16.02 -3.69 -8.32
C ALA A 152 -14.92 -3.44 -9.37
N ASP A 153 -13.89 -2.68 -9.00
CA ASP A 153 -12.68 -2.48 -9.78
C ASP A 153 -11.63 -3.50 -9.33
N CYS A 154 -11.32 -4.48 -10.17
CA CYS A 154 -10.39 -5.54 -9.82
C CYS A 154 -9.00 -5.26 -10.40
N ALA A 155 -8.00 -5.15 -9.52
CA ALA A 155 -6.65 -4.81 -9.91
C ALA A 155 -5.75 -6.04 -10.02
N VAL A 156 -5.16 -6.23 -11.19
CA VAL A 156 -4.09 -7.20 -11.41
C VAL A 156 -2.77 -6.56 -11.01
N CYS A 157 -2.12 -7.08 -9.96
CA CYS A 157 -0.84 -6.56 -9.49
C CYS A 157 0.26 -6.88 -10.50
N TYR A 158 0.81 -5.82 -11.11
CA TYR A 158 1.94 -5.96 -12.01
C TYR A 158 3.22 -6.21 -11.23
N THR A 159 4.05 -7.10 -11.75
CA THR A 159 5.39 -7.39 -11.27
C THR A 159 6.21 -7.99 -12.40
N ILE A 160 7.51 -8.16 -12.18
CA ILE A 160 8.43 -8.75 -13.14
C ILE A 160 9.11 -9.97 -12.55
N ASP A 161 9.58 -10.85 -13.40
CA ASP A 161 10.43 -11.96 -12.99
C ASP A 161 11.77 -11.42 -12.47
N PRO A 162 12.33 -12.04 -11.39
CA PRO A 162 13.65 -11.64 -10.92
C PRO A 162 14.72 -11.91 -11.97
N LYS A 163 15.73 -11.06 -12.00
CA LYS A 163 16.92 -11.30 -12.84
C LYS A 163 17.73 -12.46 -12.27
N TYR A 164 17.80 -13.55 -13.01
CA TYR A 164 18.64 -14.67 -12.65
C TYR A 164 20.08 -14.45 -13.13
N PRO A 165 21.09 -14.91 -12.36
CA PRO A 165 22.47 -14.87 -12.80
C PRO A 165 22.65 -15.62 -14.14
N LYS A 166 23.49 -15.09 -15.02
CA LYS A 166 23.85 -15.81 -16.26
C LYS A 166 24.49 -17.13 -15.87
N LEU A 167 23.91 -18.24 -16.32
CA LEU A 167 24.47 -19.57 -16.11
C LEU A 167 25.82 -19.68 -16.81
N GLY A 168 26.83 -20.10 -16.06
CA GLY A 168 28.16 -20.41 -16.59
C GLY A 168 28.12 -21.60 -17.55
N LEU A 169 29.22 -21.77 -18.33
CA LEU A 169 29.33 -22.89 -19.29
C LEU A 169 29.16 -24.25 -18.58
N LEU A 170 29.75 -24.40 -17.41
CA LEU A 170 29.65 -25.64 -16.59
C LEU A 170 28.21 -25.91 -16.10
N ASP A 171 27.44 -24.87 -15.76
CA ASP A 171 26.07 -25.02 -15.34
C ASP A 171 25.17 -25.45 -16.52
N LYS A 172 25.39 -24.86 -17.69
CA LYS A 172 24.70 -25.24 -18.93
C LYS A 172 25.01 -26.68 -19.34
N LEU A 173 26.30 -27.09 -19.22
CA LEU A 173 26.72 -28.47 -19.48
C LEU A 173 26.10 -29.47 -18.49
N LYS A 174 25.80 -29.07 -17.26
CA LYS A 174 25.08 -29.87 -16.26
C LYS A 174 23.57 -29.85 -16.45
N GLY A 175 23.06 -29.24 -17.53
CA GLY A 175 21.63 -29.18 -17.84
C GLY A 175 20.84 -28.18 -16.97
N LYS A 176 21.51 -27.31 -16.18
CA LYS A 176 20.81 -26.26 -15.43
C LYS A 176 20.20 -25.24 -16.40
N LYS A 177 18.96 -24.88 -16.15
CA LYS A 177 18.23 -23.84 -16.87
C LYS A 177 17.72 -22.82 -15.87
N ASN A 178 17.64 -21.56 -16.28
CA ASN A 178 16.89 -20.56 -15.52
C ASN A 178 15.41 -20.93 -15.56
N PRO A 179 14.63 -20.60 -14.51
CA PRO A 179 13.19 -20.76 -14.56
C PRO A 179 12.57 -20.05 -15.77
N GLU A 180 11.52 -20.64 -16.35
CA GLU A 180 10.74 -19.99 -17.40
C GLU A 180 10.06 -18.73 -16.84
N PRO A 181 9.89 -17.67 -17.66
CA PRO A 181 9.19 -16.47 -17.24
C PRO A 181 7.76 -16.74 -16.78
N VAL A 182 7.40 -16.28 -15.61
CA VAL A 182 6.07 -16.44 -15.01
C VAL A 182 5.19 -15.25 -15.37
N PHE A 183 5.70 -14.03 -15.20
CA PHE A 183 4.92 -12.80 -15.35
C PHE A 183 4.87 -12.33 -16.81
N THR A 184 4.30 -13.18 -17.66
CA THR A 184 4.08 -12.90 -19.09
C THR A 184 2.82 -12.05 -19.32
N ASN A 185 2.63 -11.51 -20.53
CA ASN A 185 1.38 -10.85 -20.91
C ASN A 185 0.17 -11.78 -20.79
N ALA A 186 0.35 -13.06 -21.10
CA ALA A 186 -0.67 -14.09 -20.96
C ALA A 186 -1.06 -14.30 -19.49
N TYR A 187 -0.11 -14.29 -18.56
CA TYR A 187 -0.38 -14.37 -17.12
C TYR A 187 -1.30 -13.25 -16.65
N PHE A 188 -0.96 -12.00 -16.97
CA PHE A 188 -1.76 -10.85 -16.54
C PHE A 188 -3.15 -10.84 -17.17
N LEU A 189 -3.25 -11.18 -18.46
CA LEU A 189 -4.54 -11.31 -19.14
C LEU A 189 -5.40 -12.43 -18.54
N ASP A 190 -4.82 -13.57 -18.21
CA ASP A 190 -5.54 -14.67 -17.58
C ASP A 190 -6.14 -14.26 -16.23
N LYS A 191 -5.36 -13.58 -15.37
CA LYS A 191 -5.86 -13.03 -14.11
C LYS A 191 -6.99 -12.03 -14.32
N ALA A 192 -6.85 -11.12 -15.29
CA ALA A 192 -7.89 -10.16 -15.63
C ALA A 192 -9.18 -10.83 -16.11
N LYS A 193 -9.08 -11.86 -16.98
CA LYS A 193 -10.24 -12.65 -17.44
C LYS A 193 -10.93 -13.37 -16.29
N GLN A 194 -10.17 -13.97 -15.37
CA GLN A 194 -10.74 -14.63 -14.19
C GLN A 194 -11.49 -13.63 -13.29
N MET A 195 -10.94 -12.44 -13.06
CA MET A 195 -11.61 -11.38 -12.29
C MET A 195 -12.88 -10.88 -13.00
N ALA A 196 -12.82 -10.69 -14.31
CA ALA A 196 -14.00 -10.33 -15.11
C ALA A 196 -15.10 -11.41 -15.04
N ALA A 197 -14.71 -12.71 -15.10
CA ALA A 197 -15.65 -13.82 -14.96
C ALA A 197 -16.30 -13.90 -13.56
N LEU A 198 -15.62 -13.39 -12.51
CA LEU A 198 -16.19 -13.25 -11.16
C LEU A 198 -17.14 -12.06 -11.02
N GLY A 199 -17.30 -11.25 -12.06
CA GLY A 199 -18.21 -10.12 -12.09
C GLY A 199 -17.57 -8.76 -11.80
N ALA A 200 -16.27 -8.61 -11.99
CA ALA A 200 -15.62 -7.30 -11.96
C ALA A 200 -16.26 -6.36 -13.00
N ASP A 201 -16.49 -5.11 -12.62
CA ASP A 201 -17.08 -4.08 -13.49
C ASP A 201 -16.01 -3.33 -14.29
N MET A 202 -14.74 -3.37 -13.84
CA MET A 202 -13.56 -2.88 -14.53
C MET A 202 -12.32 -3.63 -14.05
N VAL A 203 -11.22 -3.53 -14.80
CA VAL A 203 -9.93 -4.10 -14.43
C VAL A 203 -8.86 -3.02 -14.46
N THR A 204 -8.08 -2.96 -13.39
CA THR A 204 -6.89 -2.09 -13.31
C THR A 204 -5.61 -2.90 -13.51
N ILE A 205 -4.73 -2.46 -14.43
CA ILE A 205 -3.33 -2.87 -14.43
C ILE A 205 -2.63 -2.06 -13.34
N LYS A 206 -2.27 -2.70 -12.21
CA LYS A 206 -1.77 -2.01 -11.02
C LYS A 206 -0.28 -2.18 -10.85
N ASP A 207 0.48 -1.17 -11.25
CA ASP A 207 1.94 -1.10 -11.12
C ASP A 207 2.34 -0.15 -9.98
N MET A 208 2.17 -0.59 -8.74
CA MET A 208 2.55 0.23 -7.58
C MET A 208 4.07 0.38 -7.39
N SER A 209 4.86 -0.40 -8.10
CA SER A 209 6.33 -0.29 -8.07
C SER A 209 6.88 0.68 -9.13
N GLY A 210 6.04 1.07 -10.10
CA GLY A 210 6.44 1.90 -11.23
C GLY A 210 7.38 1.19 -12.21
N LEU A 211 7.39 -0.15 -12.24
CA LEU A 211 8.34 -0.96 -13.02
C LEU A 211 7.88 -1.27 -14.44
N ILE A 212 6.63 -0.94 -14.77
CA ILE A 212 6.10 -1.22 -16.08
C ILE A 212 6.69 -0.25 -17.12
N GLN A 213 7.41 -0.80 -18.06
CA GLN A 213 8.03 -0.03 -19.14
C GLN A 213 7.00 0.34 -20.20
N PRO A 214 7.16 1.48 -20.91
CA PRO A 214 6.26 1.87 -21.99
C PRO A 214 6.10 0.80 -23.07
N SER A 215 7.16 0.09 -23.44
CA SER A 215 7.10 -1.03 -24.39
C SER A 215 6.16 -2.14 -23.93
N ARG A 216 6.15 -2.45 -22.63
CA ARG A 216 5.26 -3.45 -22.04
C ARG A 216 3.80 -2.99 -22.09
N ILE A 217 3.53 -1.72 -21.79
CA ILE A 217 2.20 -1.12 -21.89
C ILE A 217 1.69 -1.11 -23.34
N ALA A 218 2.58 -0.88 -24.30
CA ALA A 218 2.24 -0.93 -25.72
C ALA A 218 1.66 -2.29 -26.15
N GLU A 219 2.00 -3.36 -25.45
CA GLU A 219 1.47 -4.71 -25.67
C GLU A 219 0.24 -5.02 -24.79
N LEU A 220 0.31 -4.68 -23.49
CA LEU A 220 -0.73 -5.06 -22.52
C LEU A 220 -2.07 -4.34 -22.76
N ILE A 221 -2.07 -3.04 -23.03
CA ILE A 221 -3.33 -2.31 -23.22
C ILE A 221 -4.11 -2.86 -24.42
N PRO A 222 -3.54 -3.01 -25.63
CA PRO A 222 -4.29 -3.60 -26.75
C PRO A 222 -4.75 -5.04 -26.44
N LEU A 223 -3.90 -5.83 -25.78
CA LEU A 223 -4.23 -7.21 -25.43
C LEU A 223 -5.45 -7.28 -24.47
N PHE A 224 -5.49 -6.43 -23.46
CA PHE A 224 -6.63 -6.35 -22.55
C PHE A 224 -7.89 -5.85 -23.26
N LYS A 225 -7.78 -4.78 -24.04
CA LYS A 225 -8.90 -4.18 -24.78
C LYS A 225 -9.51 -5.13 -25.82
N GLN A 226 -8.72 -6.00 -26.44
CA GLN A 226 -9.20 -7.01 -27.39
C GLN A 226 -9.88 -8.20 -26.71
N ASN A 227 -9.60 -8.46 -25.44
CA ASN A 227 -10.03 -9.67 -24.74
C ASN A 227 -11.01 -9.43 -23.59
N LEU A 228 -11.21 -8.19 -23.16
CA LEU A 228 -12.13 -7.80 -22.08
C LEU A 228 -13.20 -6.87 -22.62
N SER A 229 -14.45 -7.07 -22.17
CA SER A 229 -15.60 -6.19 -22.52
C SER A 229 -15.82 -5.08 -21.48
N ILE A 230 -15.04 -5.05 -20.41
CA ILE A 230 -15.11 -4.07 -19.32
C ILE A 230 -13.97 -3.05 -19.43
N PRO A 231 -14.13 -1.83 -18.88
CA PRO A 231 -13.10 -0.80 -18.91
C PRO A 231 -11.78 -1.25 -18.31
N VAL A 232 -10.69 -0.77 -18.91
CA VAL A 232 -9.31 -1.00 -18.46
C VAL A 232 -8.75 0.29 -17.89
N ASP A 233 -8.30 0.23 -16.64
CA ASP A 233 -7.63 1.31 -15.93
C ASP A 233 -6.13 1.03 -15.81
N PHE A 234 -5.32 2.07 -15.82
CA PHE A 234 -3.88 1.98 -15.67
C PHE A 234 -3.36 2.83 -14.50
N HIS A 235 -2.75 2.17 -13.54
CA HIS A 235 -2.12 2.74 -12.35
C HIS A 235 -0.62 2.49 -12.36
N THR A 236 0.18 3.54 -12.20
CA THR A 236 1.63 3.43 -12.06
C THR A 236 2.21 4.55 -11.19
N HIS A 237 3.45 4.36 -10.73
CA HIS A 237 4.23 5.34 -9.97
C HIS A 237 5.45 5.82 -10.77
N CYS A 238 6.01 6.98 -10.39
CA CYS A 238 7.14 7.59 -11.11
C CYS A 238 8.51 7.22 -10.54
N THR A 239 8.61 6.44 -9.45
CA THR A 239 9.87 6.22 -8.73
C THR A 239 11.04 5.75 -9.61
N PRO A 240 10.89 4.74 -10.50
CA PRO A 240 11.99 4.31 -11.39
C PRO A 240 12.12 5.15 -12.66
N GLY A 241 11.23 6.12 -12.88
CA GLY A 241 11.25 7.02 -14.04
C GLY A 241 10.51 6.53 -15.29
N TYR A 242 9.66 5.51 -15.18
CA TYR A 242 8.86 5.03 -16.31
C TYR A 242 7.45 5.64 -16.37
N GLY A 243 6.93 6.14 -15.24
CA GLY A 243 5.52 6.45 -15.04
C GLY A 243 4.90 7.36 -16.09
N LEU A 244 5.50 8.53 -16.36
CA LEU A 244 4.96 9.49 -17.34
C LEU A 244 4.95 8.90 -18.76
N GLY A 245 6.04 8.25 -19.17
CA GLY A 245 6.13 7.61 -20.48
C GLY A 245 5.17 6.42 -20.63
N ALA A 246 4.97 5.63 -19.58
CA ALA A 246 4.03 4.53 -19.57
C ALA A 246 2.57 5.01 -19.68
N VAL A 247 2.21 6.10 -18.97
CA VAL A 247 0.87 6.71 -19.09
C VAL A 247 0.62 7.27 -20.48
N LEU A 248 1.58 8.00 -21.07
CA LEU A 248 1.45 8.47 -22.46
C LEU A 248 1.26 7.31 -23.44
N MET A 249 2.04 6.24 -23.29
CA MET A 249 1.90 5.04 -24.11
C MET A 249 0.51 4.41 -23.93
N ALA A 250 0.01 4.28 -22.68
CA ALA A 250 -1.31 3.74 -22.41
C ALA A 250 -2.43 4.55 -23.08
N ILE A 251 -2.34 5.88 -23.06
CA ILE A 251 -3.29 6.78 -23.73
C ILE A 251 -3.28 6.53 -25.24
N ILE A 252 -2.11 6.49 -25.87
CA ILE A 252 -1.97 6.24 -27.33
C ILE A 252 -2.50 4.86 -27.71
N LYS A 253 -2.39 3.86 -26.82
CA LYS A 253 -2.90 2.50 -27.04
C LYS A 253 -4.37 2.31 -26.66
N GLY A 254 -5.06 3.38 -26.24
CA GLY A 254 -6.52 3.38 -26.04
C GLY A 254 -6.99 2.84 -24.70
N VAL A 255 -6.25 3.09 -23.63
CA VAL A 255 -6.72 2.85 -22.26
C VAL A 255 -7.98 3.68 -21.97
N ASP A 256 -8.89 3.17 -21.14
CA ASP A 256 -10.13 3.88 -20.81
C ASP A 256 -9.96 4.87 -19.67
N ILE A 257 -9.16 4.49 -18.66
CA ILE A 257 -8.95 5.26 -17.42
C ILE A 257 -7.47 5.30 -17.12
N VAL A 258 -6.97 6.42 -16.63
CA VAL A 258 -5.63 6.52 -16.03
C VAL A 258 -5.70 7.14 -14.65
N ASP A 259 -4.82 6.69 -13.79
CA ASP A 259 -4.61 7.21 -12.46
C ASP A 259 -3.59 8.35 -12.48
N THR A 260 -3.92 9.47 -11.83
CA THR A 260 -3.05 10.64 -11.76
C THR A 260 -3.04 11.27 -10.36
N ASN A 261 -2.04 12.08 -10.08
CA ASN A 261 -2.04 13.01 -8.95
C ASN A 261 -2.06 14.45 -9.44
N ILE A 262 -2.51 15.37 -8.60
CA ILE A 262 -2.42 16.80 -8.87
C ILE A 262 -1.00 17.29 -8.54
N TRP A 263 -0.46 18.18 -9.34
CA TRP A 263 0.89 18.70 -9.46
C TRP A 263 1.79 18.60 -8.22
N ASN A 264 1.39 19.27 -7.13
CA ASN A 264 2.21 19.28 -5.91
C ASN A 264 2.29 17.93 -5.17
N PHE A 265 1.44 16.96 -5.51
CA PHE A 265 1.42 15.62 -4.93
C PHE A 265 1.81 14.54 -5.95
N ALA A 266 2.23 14.95 -7.16
CA ALA A 266 2.56 14.06 -8.26
C ALA A 266 4.08 13.81 -8.39
N GLY A 267 4.43 12.83 -9.21
CA GLY A 267 5.82 12.46 -9.51
C GLY A 267 6.53 11.72 -8.37
N GLY A 268 7.77 11.33 -8.61
CA GLY A 268 8.56 10.60 -7.63
C GLY A 268 7.87 9.33 -7.13
N THR A 269 7.53 9.28 -5.84
CA THR A 269 6.82 8.15 -5.23
C THR A 269 5.32 8.10 -5.57
N GLY A 270 4.76 9.15 -6.14
CA GLY A 270 3.37 9.25 -6.57
C GLY A 270 3.16 8.89 -8.05
N ALA A 271 1.90 9.03 -8.50
CA ALA A 271 1.51 8.89 -9.89
C ALA A 271 1.91 10.13 -10.72
N PRO A 272 1.89 10.07 -12.07
CA PRO A 272 2.12 11.22 -12.94
C PRO A 272 1.13 12.37 -12.69
N ALA A 273 1.57 13.60 -12.96
CA ALA A 273 0.75 14.78 -12.81
C ALA A 273 -0.34 14.86 -13.89
N ILE A 274 -1.59 15.12 -13.46
CA ILE A 274 -2.71 15.32 -14.40
C ILE A 274 -2.44 16.48 -15.36
N GLU A 275 -1.74 17.51 -14.93
CA GLU A 275 -1.41 18.68 -15.74
C GLU A 275 -0.53 18.31 -16.93
N LEU A 276 0.43 17.38 -16.76
CA LEU A 276 1.24 16.85 -17.88
C LEU A 276 0.40 15.96 -18.80
N VAL A 277 -0.45 15.11 -18.22
CA VAL A 277 -1.41 14.29 -18.98
C VAL A 277 -2.35 15.16 -19.80
N TYR A 278 -2.84 16.26 -19.24
CA TYR A 278 -3.70 17.21 -19.95
C TYR A 278 -3.01 17.81 -21.18
N ILE A 279 -1.73 18.20 -21.07
CA ILE A 279 -0.98 18.73 -22.22
C ILE A 279 -0.85 17.67 -23.32
N PHE A 280 -0.51 16.42 -22.95
CA PHE A 280 -0.44 15.31 -23.91
C PHE A 280 -1.79 15.06 -24.58
N CYS A 281 -2.89 15.03 -23.81
CA CYS A 281 -4.22 14.84 -24.37
C CYS A 281 -4.61 15.97 -25.32
N LYS A 282 -4.33 17.22 -24.98
CA LYS A 282 -4.57 18.38 -25.84
C LYS A 282 -3.82 18.27 -27.18
N LYS A 283 -2.55 17.88 -27.15
CA LYS A 283 -1.73 17.66 -28.36
C LYS A 283 -2.19 16.45 -29.20
N LEU A 284 -2.75 15.43 -28.55
CA LEU A 284 -3.27 14.22 -29.21
C LEU A 284 -4.73 14.36 -29.69
N GLY A 285 -5.44 15.42 -29.29
CA GLY A 285 -6.87 15.56 -29.55
C GLY A 285 -7.73 14.58 -28.76
N VAL A 286 -7.26 14.12 -27.59
CA VAL A 286 -7.99 13.27 -26.63
C VAL A 286 -8.81 14.15 -25.71
N GLU A 287 -10.09 13.82 -25.54
CA GLU A 287 -11.01 14.58 -24.69
C GLU A 287 -10.86 14.17 -23.22
N LEU A 288 -10.79 15.17 -22.33
CA LEU A 288 -10.85 15.01 -20.87
C LEU A 288 -12.05 15.78 -20.32
N ASP A 289 -12.88 15.11 -19.52
CA ASP A 289 -14.02 15.76 -18.84
C ASP A 289 -13.61 16.52 -17.56
N VAL A 290 -12.35 16.52 -17.19
CA VAL A 290 -11.86 17.15 -15.97
C VAL A 290 -11.85 18.67 -16.11
N ASN A 291 -12.40 19.36 -15.13
CA ASN A 291 -12.33 20.81 -15.04
C ASN A 291 -10.96 21.26 -14.51
N MET A 292 -10.06 21.59 -15.42
CA MET A 292 -8.69 22.00 -15.09
C MET A 292 -8.61 23.35 -14.34
N GLU A 293 -9.62 24.23 -14.40
CA GLU A 293 -9.67 25.43 -13.56
C GLU A 293 -9.88 25.07 -12.09
N ALA A 294 -10.74 24.08 -11.81
CA ALA A 294 -10.90 23.55 -10.46
C ALA A 294 -9.62 22.85 -9.98
N VAL A 295 -8.96 22.06 -10.85
CA VAL A 295 -7.66 21.43 -10.55
C VAL A 295 -6.61 22.48 -10.18
N ALA A 296 -6.51 23.60 -10.90
CA ALA A 296 -5.59 24.67 -10.59
C ALA A 296 -5.86 25.30 -9.19
N LYS A 297 -7.11 25.43 -8.79
CA LYS A 297 -7.49 25.91 -7.45
C LYS A 297 -7.10 24.89 -6.36
N ILE A 298 -7.35 23.59 -6.60
CA ILE A 298 -6.91 22.51 -5.70
C ILE A 298 -5.39 22.56 -5.55
N ASN A 299 -4.66 22.63 -6.67
CA ASN A 299 -3.19 22.65 -6.67
C ASN A 299 -2.62 23.81 -5.87
N LYS A 300 -3.25 24.98 -5.94
CA LYS A 300 -2.85 26.15 -5.14
C LYS A 300 -2.93 25.88 -3.63
N GLU A 301 -4.00 25.25 -3.16
CA GLU A 301 -4.13 24.85 -1.76
C GLU A 301 -3.15 23.72 -1.40
N LEU A 302 -2.96 22.73 -2.27
CA LEU A 302 -2.02 21.63 -2.06
C LEU A 302 -0.58 22.10 -1.88
N TYR A 303 -0.18 23.21 -2.51
CA TYR A 303 1.14 23.81 -2.28
C TYR A 303 1.34 24.23 -0.82
N GLY A 304 0.34 24.89 -0.23
CA GLY A 304 0.35 25.25 1.19
C GLY A 304 0.35 24.02 2.11
N ILE A 305 -0.52 23.05 1.81
CA ILE A 305 -0.63 21.80 2.56
C ILE A 305 0.68 21.02 2.51
N ARG A 306 1.35 20.95 1.36
CA ARG A 306 2.63 20.27 1.22
C ARG A 306 3.71 20.90 2.10
N LYS A 307 3.73 22.25 2.22
CA LYS A 307 4.64 22.94 3.16
C LYS A 307 4.36 22.55 4.62
N GLU A 308 3.09 22.43 4.99
CA GLU A 308 2.71 21.98 6.33
C GLU A 308 3.14 20.53 6.60
N LEU A 309 3.23 19.70 5.55
CA LEU A 309 3.66 18.31 5.59
C LEU A 309 5.17 18.10 5.37
N GLU A 310 5.99 19.15 5.30
CA GLU A 310 7.43 19.08 4.97
C GLU A 310 8.21 18.09 5.84
N ALA A 311 7.86 17.98 7.13
CA ALA A 311 8.51 17.05 8.06
C ALA A 311 8.40 15.58 7.63
N VAL A 312 7.37 15.23 6.87
CA VAL A 312 7.09 13.89 6.38
C VAL A 312 7.16 13.77 4.86
N ASP A 313 7.53 14.84 4.14
CA ASP A 313 7.70 14.81 2.69
C ASP A 313 8.87 13.90 2.30
N ALA A 314 8.59 12.84 1.56
CA ALA A 314 9.58 11.85 1.15
C ALA A 314 10.65 12.42 0.22
N SER A 315 10.29 13.37 -0.65
CA SER A 315 11.20 13.94 -1.64
C SER A 315 11.87 15.24 -1.19
N LYS A 316 11.19 16.04 -0.38
CA LYS A 316 11.56 17.42 0.00
C LYS A 316 11.83 18.33 -1.20
N GLN A 317 11.36 17.95 -2.37
CA GLN A 317 11.58 18.63 -3.65
C GLN A 317 10.23 19.05 -4.23
N PHE A 318 10.00 20.35 -4.30
CA PHE A 318 8.78 20.93 -4.86
C PHE A 318 8.92 21.06 -6.39
N PRO A 319 7.90 20.66 -7.15
CA PRO A 319 7.86 21.00 -8.57
C PRO A 319 7.73 22.50 -8.77
N ASN A 320 8.30 23.01 -9.85
CA ASN A 320 8.16 24.42 -10.24
C ASN A 320 6.68 24.75 -10.44
N PRO A 321 6.19 25.91 -9.96
CA PRO A 321 4.79 26.30 -10.20
C PRO A 321 4.46 26.33 -11.69
N PHE A 322 3.33 25.74 -12.05
CA PHE A 322 2.85 25.71 -13.43
C PHE A 322 1.33 25.52 -13.49
N ASN A 323 0.69 26.26 -14.39
CA ASN A 323 -0.73 26.11 -14.69
C ASN A 323 -0.91 25.96 -16.21
N PRO A 324 -1.31 24.78 -16.71
CA PRO A 324 -1.41 24.52 -18.15
C PRO A 324 -2.49 25.34 -18.87
N LEU A 325 -3.34 26.07 -18.13
CA LEU A 325 -4.36 26.94 -18.72
C LEU A 325 -3.86 28.37 -18.97
N THR A 326 -2.92 28.87 -18.19
CA THR A 326 -2.47 30.27 -18.20
C THR A 326 -1.01 30.44 -18.61
N ASP A 327 -0.18 29.46 -18.30
CA ASP A 327 1.26 29.57 -18.48
C ASP A 327 1.65 29.06 -19.86
N GLN A 328 2.59 29.74 -20.51
CA GLN A 328 3.15 29.31 -21.78
C GLN A 328 4.36 28.41 -21.57
N LEU A 329 4.38 27.29 -22.26
CA LEU A 329 5.58 26.44 -22.32
C LEU A 329 6.67 27.12 -23.16
N PRO A 330 7.94 27.13 -22.69
CA PRO A 330 9.05 27.45 -23.56
C PRO A 330 9.06 26.53 -24.79
N ALA A 331 9.39 27.08 -25.96
CA ALA A 331 9.36 26.34 -27.23
C ALA A 331 10.20 25.04 -27.21
N GLU A 332 11.30 25.03 -26.46
CA GLU A 332 12.16 23.85 -26.27
C GLU A 332 11.46 22.74 -25.47
N ILE A 333 10.68 23.10 -24.44
CA ILE A 333 9.93 22.13 -23.64
C ILE A 333 8.68 21.66 -24.39
N ASP A 334 7.99 22.56 -25.08
CA ASP A 334 6.85 22.19 -25.93
C ASP A 334 7.26 21.16 -27.01
N LYS A 335 8.46 21.28 -27.57
CA LYS A 335 9.05 20.30 -28.47
C LYS A 335 9.33 18.95 -27.80
N GLU A 336 9.68 18.91 -26.51
CA GLU A 336 9.88 17.62 -25.81
C GLU A 336 8.56 16.86 -25.68
N PHE A 337 7.41 17.56 -25.48
CA PHE A 337 6.09 16.90 -25.54
C PHE A 337 5.82 16.30 -26.92
N ASP A 338 6.14 17.01 -28.01
CA ASP A 338 5.97 16.48 -29.36
C ASP A 338 6.90 15.28 -29.63
N LYS A 339 8.17 15.35 -29.20
CA LYS A 339 9.12 14.23 -29.29
C LYS A 339 8.63 13.00 -28.52
N ALA A 340 8.08 13.19 -27.30
CA ALA A 340 7.52 12.09 -26.51
C ALA A 340 6.36 11.42 -27.26
N ILE A 341 5.44 12.20 -27.82
CA ILE A 341 4.31 11.69 -28.60
C ILE A 341 4.77 10.90 -29.81
N GLU A 342 5.68 11.46 -30.63
CA GLU A 342 6.18 10.79 -31.82
C GLU A 342 6.98 9.51 -31.47
N ALA A 343 7.79 9.55 -30.41
CA ALA A 343 8.52 8.38 -29.93
C ALA A 343 7.56 7.28 -29.45
N ALA A 344 6.49 7.63 -28.73
CA ALA A 344 5.48 6.68 -28.29
C ALA A 344 4.71 6.06 -29.47
N LYS A 345 4.32 6.85 -30.48
CA LYS A 345 3.69 6.35 -31.71
C LYS A 345 4.61 5.39 -32.47
N ALA A 346 5.91 5.68 -32.48
CA ALA A 346 6.92 4.84 -33.12
C ALA A 346 7.34 3.62 -32.26
N ASN A 347 6.81 3.46 -31.05
CA ASN A 347 7.25 2.49 -30.04
C ASN A 347 8.77 2.58 -29.75
N ASN A 348 9.34 3.78 -29.80
CA ASN A 348 10.73 4.04 -29.45
C ASN A 348 10.83 4.44 -27.96
N GLU A 349 11.02 3.43 -27.12
CA GLU A 349 11.01 3.59 -25.66
C GLU A 349 12.11 4.52 -25.15
N GLU A 350 13.32 4.39 -25.68
CA GLU A 350 14.47 5.22 -25.26
C GLU A 350 14.21 6.70 -25.53
N ALA A 351 13.78 7.04 -26.74
CA ALA A 351 13.46 8.43 -27.11
C ALA A 351 12.26 8.97 -26.29
N LEU A 352 11.25 8.12 -26.03
CA LEU A 352 10.10 8.47 -25.21
C LEU A 352 10.53 8.81 -23.77
N LEU A 353 11.30 7.95 -23.14
CA LEU A 353 11.75 8.16 -21.77
C LEU A 353 12.68 9.38 -21.67
N ASN A 354 13.58 9.58 -22.62
CA ASN A 354 14.45 10.76 -22.64
C ASN A 354 13.63 12.06 -22.71
N ALA A 355 12.62 12.13 -23.56
CA ALA A 355 11.74 13.29 -23.67
C ALA A 355 10.91 13.51 -22.38
N CYS A 356 10.33 12.44 -21.82
CA CYS A 356 9.58 12.53 -20.56
C CYS A 356 10.48 13.01 -19.39
N HIS A 357 11.71 12.48 -19.28
CA HIS A 357 12.64 12.92 -18.23
C HIS A 357 13.08 14.38 -18.42
N ALA A 358 13.20 14.86 -19.65
CA ALA A 358 13.49 16.27 -19.93
C ALA A 358 12.33 17.17 -19.45
N ILE A 359 11.08 16.75 -19.70
CA ILE A 359 9.88 17.45 -19.22
C ILE A 359 9.85 17.46 -17.67
N GLU A 360 9.99 16.30 -17.04
CA GLU A 360 9.98 16.17 -15.57
C GLU A 360 11.11 16.98 -14.91
N ALA A 361 12.31 16.99 -15.50
CA ALA A 361 13.44 17.75 -15.01
C ALA A 361 13.22 19.26 -15.12
N TYR A 362 12.63 19.74 -16.20
CA TYR A 362 12.29 21.16 -16.37
C TYR A 362 11.34 21.65 -15.27
N PHE A 363 10.36 20.84 -14.92
CA PHE A 363 9.40 21.17 -13.87
C PHE A 363 9.90 20.81 -12.46
N ASN A 364 11.15 20.40 -12.31
CA ASN A 364 11.73 20.02 -11.03
C ASN A 364 11.01 18.89 -10.30
N PHE A 365 10.46 17.91 -11.04
CA PHE A 365 10.00 16.66 -10.45
C PHE A 365 11.20 15.81 -9.99
N PRO A 366 11.01 14.91 -8.99
CA PRO A 366 12.07 14.03 -8.54
C PRO A 366 12.66 13.19 -9.68
N LYS A 367 13.98 13.10 -9.71
CA LYS A 367 14.69 12.26 -10.70
C LYS A 367 14.42 10.78 -10.47
N PRO A 368 14.52 9.93 -11.52
CA PRO A 368 14.45 8.48 -11.38
C PRO A 368 15.37 7.96 -10.27
N ASN A 369 14.85 7.07 -9.44
CA ASN A 369 15.64 6.40 -8.42
C ASN A 369 16.33 5.17 -9.02
N GLU A 370 17.60 5.31 -9.38
CA GLU A 370 18.38 4.26 -10.04
C GLU A 370 18.61 3.02 -9.15
N LEU A 371 18.61 3.17 -7.82
CA LEU A 371 18.73 2.01 -6.91
C LEU A 371 17.46 1.17 -6.93
N VAL A 372 16.29 1.81 -6.86
CA VAL A 372 14.98 1.16 -6.96
C VAL A 372 14.81 0.51 -8.33
N LYS A 373 15.18 1.22 -9.39
CA LYS A 373 15.16 0.73 -10.77
C LYS A 373 16.04 -0.49 -10.98
N LYS A 374 17.29 -0.46 -10.48
CA LYS A 374 18.25 -1.57 -10.58
C LYS A 374 17.80 -2.79 -9.77
N ALA A 375 17.28 -2.58 -8.57
CA ALA A 375 16.84 -3.64 -7.68
C ALA A 375 15.45 -4.20 -8.03
N GLU A 376 14.69 -3.51 -8.89
CA GLU A 376 13.34 -3.91 -9.32
C GLU A 376 12.38 -4.13 -8.14
N VAL A 377 12.45 -3.25 -7.14
CA VAL A 377 11.63 -3.30 -5.93
C VAL A 377 10.77 -2.03 -5.80
N PRO A 378 9.63 -2.10 -5.08
CA PRO A 378 8.86 -0.90 -4.75
C PRO A 378 9.67 0.11 -3.95
N GLY A 379 9.50 1.40 -4.23
CA GLY A 379 10.16 2.47 -3.47
C GLY A 379 9.89 2.39 -1.97
N GLY A 380 8.65 2.07 -1.57
CA GLY A 380 8.28 1.85 -0.17
C GLY A 380 8.99 0.67 0.48
N MET A 381 9.23 -0.42 -0.24
CA MET A 381 10.01 -1.56 0.25
C MET A 381 11.45 -1.14 0.53
N TYR A 382 12.09 -0.46 -0.42
CA TYR A 382 13.46 0.06 -0.26
C TYR A 382 13.57 0.99 0.96
N SER A 383 12.66 1.97 1.07
CA SER A 383 12.65 2.93 2.19
C SER A 383 12.48 2.24 3.55
N ASN A 384 11.62 1.21 3.62
CA ASN A 384 11.43 0.42 4.84
C ASN A 384 12.69 -0.38 5.22
N MET A 385 13.35 -1.00 4.24
CA MET A 385 14.62 -1.73 4.48
C MET A 385 15.72 -0.79 4.99
N VAL A 386 15.86 0.39 4.37
CA VAL A 386 16.82 1.42 4.82
C VAL A 386 16.51 1.88 6.25
N ALA A 387 15.24 2.14 6.57
CA ALA A 387 14.83 2.56 7.90
C ALA A 387 15.14 1.47 8.96
N GLN A 388 14.83 0.21 8.67
CA GLN A 388 15.15 -0.92 9.54
C GLN A 388 16.66 -1.05 9.79
N LEU A 389 17.46 -1.00 8.71
CA LEU A 389 18.91 -1.15 8.82
C LEU A 389 19.59 0.02 9.55
N LYS A 390 19.05 1.24 9.40
CA LYS A 390 19.50 2.39 10.20
C LYS A 390 19.23 2.18 11.69
N GLN A 391 18.03 1.70 12.04
CA GLN A 391 17.68 1.39 13.44
C GLN A 391 18.56 0.29 14.03
N LEU A 392 18.95 -0.70 13.21
CA LEU A 392 19.84 -1.79 13.60
C LEU A 392 21.34 -1.41 13.55
N ASN A 393 21.69 -0.16 13.20
CA ASN A 393 23.06 0.27 12.91
C ASN A 393 23.81 -0.69 11.96
N SER A 394 23.12 -1.23 10.97
CA SER A 394 23.60 -2.28 10.06
C SER A 394 23.43 -1.91 8.59
N MET A 395 23.64 -0.64 8.25
CA MET A 395 23.54 -0.16 6.85
C MET A 395 24.53 -0.83 5.90
N ASP A 396 25.62 -1.38 6.44
CA ASP A 396 26.65 -2.13 5.71
C ASP A 396 26.11 -3.39 5.00
N ILE A 397 24.99 -3.93 5.45
CA ILE A 397 24.37 -5.12 4.82
C ILE A 397 23.26 -4.80 3.80
N LEU A 398 22.97 -3.52 3.55
CA LEU A 398 21.87 -3.14 2.63
C LEU A 398 22.06 -3.74 1.24
N GLU A 399 23.26 -3.63 0.67
CA GLU A 399 23.55 -4.18 -0.65
C GLU A 399 23.34 -5.70 -0.66
N LYS A 400 23.84 -6.40 0.36
CA LYS A 400 23.64 -7.85 0.49
C LYS A 400 22.17 -8.23 0.64
N ALA A 401 21.39 -7.50 1.43
CA ALA A 401 19.97 -7.74 1.57
C ALA A 401 19.24 -7.56 0.23
N MET A 402 19.58 -6.51 -0.53
CA MET A 402 19.02 -6.26 -1.86
C MET A 402 19.36 -7.39 -2.85
N GLU A 403 20.59 -7.91 -2.85
CA GLU A 403 21.00 -9.05 -3.67
C GLU A 403 20.23 -10.34 -3.34
N LEU A 404 19.79 -10.51 -2.09
CA LEU A 404 19.07 -11.70 -1.64
C LEU A 404 17.57 -11.66 -1.97
N ILE A 405 17.00 -10.50 -2.31
CA ILE A 405 15.56 -10.38 -2.63
C ILE A 405 15.10 -11.38 -3.70
N PRO A 406 15.78 -11.54 -4.87
CA PRO A 406 15.38 -12.53 -5.86
C PRO A 406 15.33 -13.96 -5.31
N THR A 407 16.31 -14.34 -4.50
CA THR A 407 16.41 -15.67 -3.89
C THR A 407 15.29 -15.92 -2.89
N VAL A 408 15.04 -14.96 -2.00
CA VAL A 408 13.97 -15.04 -0.99
C VAL A 408 12.60 -15.05 -1.65
N ARG A 409 12.41 -14.22 -2.68
CA ARG A 409 11.18 -14.14 -3.46
C ARG A 409 10.87 -15.45 -4.19
N LEU A 410 11.89 -16.06 -4.83
CA LEU A 410 11.73 -17.34 -5.50
C LEU A 410 11.39 -18.46 -4.50
N ALA A 411 12.07 -18.52 -3.38
CA ALA A 411 11.80 -19.50 -2.32
C ALA A 411 10.39 -19.39 -1.75
N ALA A 412 9.82 -18.17 -1.73
CA ALA A 412 8.45 -17.88 -1.29
C ALA A 412 7.38 -18.05 -2.39
N GLY A 413 7.71 -18.61 -3.55
CA GLY A 413 6.77 -18.85 -4.65
C GLY A 413 6.52 -17.64 -5.56
N LEU A 414 7.50 -16.75 -5.71
CA LEU A 414 7.47 -15.55 -6.56
C LEU A 414 6.28 -14.61 -6.28
N PRO A 415 5.98 -14.23 -5.03
CA PRO A 415 4.92 -13.28 -4.78
C PRO A 415 5.19 -11.94 -5.51
N PRO A 416 4.17 -11.27 -6.06
CA PRO A 416 4.30 -9.89 -6.48
C PRO A 416 4.81 -9.01 -5.33
N LEU A 417 5.68 -8.03 -5.63
CA LEU A 417 6.20 -7.13 -4.61
C LEU A 417 5.23 -5.96 -4.39
N VAL A 418 4.12 -6.25 -3.76
CA VAL A 418 3.08 -5.30 -3.32
C VAL A 418 2.85 -5.47 -1.82
N THR A 419 2.19 -4.52 -1.15
CA THR A 419 1.87 -4.67 0.28
C THR A 419 0.82 -5.78 0.50
N PRO A 420 1.03 -6.77 1.41
CA PRO A 420 2.13 -6.87 2.38
C PRO A 420 3.35 -7.66 1.90
N THR A 421 3.29 -8.38 0.79
CA THR A 421 4.32 -9.32 0.33
C THR A 421 5.69 -8.68 0.13
N SER A 422 5.74 -7.43 -0.34
CA SER A 422 7.00 -6.68 -0.47
C SER A 422 7.68 -6.46 0.89
N GLN A 423 6.91 -6.19 1.93
CA GLN A 423 7.43 -6.02 3.29
C GLN A 423 7.91 -7.36 3.86
N ILE A 424 7.15 -8.44 3.65
CA ILE A 424 7.50 -9.79 4.12
C ILE A 424 8.80 -10.26 3.48
N VAL A 425 8.92 -10.14 2.15
CA VAL A 425 10.12 -10.53 1.39
C VAL A 425 11.31 -9.64 1.77
N GLY A 426 11.11 -8.32 1.90
CA GLY A 426 12.17 -7.38 2.28
C GLY A 426 12.72 -7.64 3.68
N ALA A 427 11.85 -7.82 4.66
CA ALA A 427 12.25 -8.14 6.03
C ALA A 427 12.99 -9.47 6.10
N GLN A 428 12.53 -10.50 5.37
CA GLN A 428 13.21 -11.78 5.33
C GLN A 428 14.56 -11.72 4.61
N ALA A 429 14.71 -10.91 3.58
CA ALA A 429 15.99 -10.68 2.92
C ALA A 429 17.02 -10.01 3.86
N VAL A 430 16.55 -9.04 4.67
CA VAL A 430 17.38 -8.44 5.73
C VAL A 430 17.78 -9.48 6.79
N ASN A 431 16.84 -10.31 7.26
CA ASN A 431 17.14 -11.37 8.22
C ASN A 431 18.17 -12.36 7.66
N CYS A 432 18.03 -12.78 6.41
CA CYS A 432 19.00 -13.66 5.75
C CYS A 432 20.39 -13.01 5.62
N ALA A 433 20.46 -11.70 5.33
CA ALA A 433 21.74 -10.97 5.26
C ALA A 433 22.40 -10.87 6.65
N LEU A 434 21.61 -10.66 7.70
CA LEU A 434 22.08 -10.69 9.10
C LEU A 434 22.58 -12.09 9.51
N ASP A 435 21.86 -13.15 9.13
CA ASP A 435 22.29 -14.53 9.37
C ASP A 435 23.66 -14.81 8.74
N ILE A 436 23.84 -14.44 7.46
CA ILE A 436 25.10 -14.59 6.74
C ILE A 436 26.22 -13.80 7.43
N LYS A 437 25.99 -12.54 7.82
CA LYS A 437 26.94 -11.70 8.55
C LYS A 437 27.37 -12.34 9.87
N ALA A 438 26.44 -13.02 10.56
CA ALA A 438 26.69 -13.75 11.81
C ALA A 438 27.29 -15.15 11.61
N GLY A 439 27.64 -15.56 10.37
CA GLY A 439 28.15 -16.89 10.05
C GLY A 439 27.12 -18.01 10.17
N LYS A 440 25.82 -17.67 10.16
CA LYS A 440 24.71 -18.62 10.21
C LYS A 440 24.16 -18.94 8.82
N PRO A 441 23.54 -20.11 8.62
CA PRO A 441 22.85 -20.39 7.35
C PRO A 441 21.66 -19.45 7.16
N MET A 442 21.33 -19.15 5.90
CA MET A 442 20.11 -18.40 5.55
C MET A 442 18.87 -19.09 6.16
N TYR A 443 17.90 -18.26 6.57
CA TYR A 443 16.67 -18.70 7.24
C TYR A 443 16.89 -19.29 8.63
N SER A 444 17.95 -18.89 9.34
CA SER A 444 18.11 -19.13 10.78
C SER A 444 17.15 -18.26 11.59
N ASN A 445 16.88 -17.06 11.07
CA ASN A 445 15.91 -16.11 11.58
C ASN A 445 14.77 -15.96 10.57
N VAL A 446 13.55 -16.39 10.93
CA VAL A 446 12.39 -16.34 10.06
C VAL A 446 11.25 -15.58 10.75
N SER A 447 10.66 -14.59 10.07
CA SER A 447 9.51 -13.88 10.60
C SER A 447 8.23 -14.74 10.49
N ASN A 448 7.28 -14.55 11.43
CA ASN A 448 6.01 -15.27 11.41
C ASN A 448 5.24 -15.04 10.10
N GLN A 449 5.30 -13.82 9.56
CA GLN A 449 4.65 -13.49 8.30
C GLN A 449 5.25 -14.25 7.12
N PHE A 450 6.57 -14.45 7.11
CA PHE A 450 7.22 -15.26 6.08
C PHE A 450 6.86 -16.75 6.23
N VAL A 451 6.79 -17.25 7.46
CA VAL A 451 6.28 -18.60 7.74
C VAL A 451 4.87 -18.77 7.19
N ASN A 452 3.95 -17.84 7.47
CA ASN A 452 2.57 -17.89 7.03
C ASN A 452 2.44 -17.77 5.51
N LEU A 453 3.29 -16.96 4.86
CA LEU A 453 3.35 -16.87 3.40
C LEU A 453 3.77 -18.21 2.77
N VAL A 454 4.87 -18.79 3.25
CA VAL A 454 5.39 -20.08 2.77
C VAL A 454 4.41 -21.22 3.06
N LYS A 455 3.70 -21.17 4.17
CA LYS A 455 2.67 -22.14 4.56
C LYS A 455 1.45 -22.12 3.61
N GLY A 456 1.11 -20.96 3.05
CA GLY A 456 -0.04 -20.78 2.15
C GLY A 456 -1.21 -20.00 2.76
N GLU A 457 -1.06 -19.41 3.95
CA GLU A 457 -2.14 -18.68 4.64
C GLU A 457 -2.57 -17.40 3.93
N TYR A 458 -1.72 -16.84 3.06
CA TYR A 458 -2.05 -15.67 2.22
C TYR A 458 -2.77 -16.04 0.90
N GLY A 459 -2.85 -17.32 0.55
CA GLY A 459 -3.40 -17.81 -0.71
C GLY A 459 -2.35 -18.48 -1.59
N LYS A 460 -2.74 -18.79 -2.83
CA LYS A 460 -1.86 -19.47 -3.80
C LYS A 460 -0.82 -18.50 -4.37
N THR A 461 0.43 -18.89 -4.22
CA THR A 461 1.55 -18.18 -4.83
C THR A 461 1.61 -18.40 -6.34
N PRO A 462 2.15 -17.45 -7.14
CA PRO A 462 2.30 -17.59 -8.60
C PRO A 462 3.05 -18.85 -9.03
N VAL A 463 4.06 -19.26 -8.25
CA VAL A 463 4.77 -20.53 -8.40
C VAL A 463 4.61 -21.34 -7.11
N PRO A 464 4.34 -22.64 -7.18
CA PRO A 464 4.28 -23.46 -5.97
C PRO A 464 5.58 -23.39 -5.17
N VAL A 465 5.46 -23.19 -3.85
CA VAL A 465 6.60 -23.26 -2.94
C VAL A 465 7.12 -24.70 -2.89
N ASP A 466 8.45 -24.86 -2.93
CA ASP A 466 9.09 -26.19 -2.81
C ASP A 466 8.66 -26.89 -1.49
N PRO A 467 8.16 -28.15 -1.55
CA PRO A 467 7.64 -28.82 -0.36
C PRO A 467 8.68 -29.03 0.75
N GLU A 468 9.96 -29.24 0.41
CA GLU A 468 11.02 -29.42 1.41
C GLU A 468 11.39 -28.08 2.05
N PHE A 469 11.36 -27.00 1.25
CA PHE A 469 11.53 -25.66 1.80
C PHE A 469 10.34 -25.28 2.70
N ARG A 470 9.10 -25.60 2.29
CA ARG A 470 7.92 -25.39 3.14
C ARG A 470 8.00 -26.18 4.43
N LEU A 471 8.44 -27.44 4.40
CA LEU A 471 8.66 -28.25 5.60
C LEU A 471 9.69 -27.60 6.53
N LYS A 472 10.81 -27.12 5.98
CA LYS A 472 11.86 -26.45 6.74
C LYS A 472 11.36 -25.18 7.44
N ILE A 473 10.56 -24.36 6.76
CA ILE A 473 10.13 -23.04 7.25
C ILE A 473 8.83 -23.10 8.06
N ALA A 474 7.85 -23.86 7.60
CA ALA A 474 6.49 -23.88 8.13
C ALA A 474 6.08 -25.19 8.79
N GLY A 475 6.99 -26.19 8.85
CA GLY A 475 6.73 -27.48 9.51
C GLY A 475 5.78 -28.41 8.75
N THR A 476 5.44 -28.12 7.49
CA THR A 476 4.56 -28.93 6.65
C THR A 476 5.04 -28.94 5.21
N ARG A 477 4.81 -30.06 4.47
CA ARG A 477 5.02 -30.12 3.02
C ARG A 477 3.82 -29.63 2.24
N GLU A 478 2.62 -29.71 2.83
CA GLU A 478 1.36 -29.33 2.20
C GLU A 478 1.08 -27.84 2.35
N GLU A 479 0.45 -27.27 1.34
CA GLU A 479 -0.09 -25.92 1.41
C GLU A 479 -1.30 -25.91 2.35
N ILE A 480 -1.27 -25.08 3.36
CA ILE A 480 -2.34 -24.95 4.36
C ILE A 480 -2.91 -23.53 4.24
N PRO A 481 -4.05 -23.36 3.55
CA PRO A 481 -4.74 -22.09 3.48
C PRO A 481 -5.21 -21.63 4.86
N TYR A 482 -5.37 -20.33 5.03
CA TYR A 482 -5.95 -19.77 6.25
C TYR A 482 -7.38 -20.29 6.45
N ASP A 483 -7.63 -20.87 7.61
CA ASP A 483 -8.93 -21.43 7.99
C ASP A 483 -9.80 -20.35 8.68
N THR A 484 -10.66 -19.69 7.89
CA THR A 484 -11.55 -18.65 8.41
C THR A 484 -12.60 -19.18 9.39
N SER A 485 -12.83 -20.50 9.47
CA SER A 485 -13.76 -21.09 10.46
C SER A 485 -13.22 -20.96 11.90
N LYS A 486 -11.92 -20.78 12.06
CA LYS A 486 -11.23 -20.54 13.32
C LYS A 486 -11.10 -19.08 13.70
N TYR A 487 -11.63 -18.19 12.87
CA TYR A 487 -11.59 -16.76 13.15
C TYR A 487 -12.33 -16.43 14.43
N GLN A 488 -11.70 -15.65 15.28
CA GLN A 488 -12.28 -15.18 16.54
C GLN A 488 -12.44 -13.66 16.49
N MET A 489 -13.66 -13.19 16.75
CA MET A 489 -13.95 -11.77 16.85
C MET A 489 -13.11 -11.12 17.94
N GLN A 490 -12.69 -9.89 17.71
CA GLN A 490 -11.94 -9.13 18.71
C GLN A 490 -12.78 -8.86 19.96
N PRO A 491 -12.15 -8.87 21.16
CA PRO A 491 -12.85 -8.53 22.38
C PRO A 491 -13.43 -7.11 22.34
N ASN A 492 -14.69 -6.98 22.73
CA ASN A 492 -15.40 -5.71 22.85
C ASN A 492 -15.83 -5.45 24.31
N PRO A 493 -14.89 -5.08 25.21
CA PRO A 493 -15.14 -4.88 26.62
C PRO A 493 -15.93 -3.58 26.90
N GLU A 494 -16.49 -3.48 28.10
CA GLU A 494 -16.98 -2.24 28.65
C GLU A 494 -15.82 -1.41 29.21
N LEU A 495 -15.87 -0.09 28.98
CA LEU A 495 -14.87 0.88 29.45
C LEU A 495 -15.36 1.52 30.76
N LEU A 496 -14.87 1.07 31.90
CA LEU A 496 -15.25 1.61 33.21
C LEU A 496 -14.86 3.09 33.33
N GLU A 497 -13.73 3.47 32.79
CA GLU A 497 -13.24 4.85 32.73
C GLU A 497 -14.09 5.79 31.86
N ALA A 498 -15.01 5.24 31.08
CA ALA A 498 -15.95 5.97 30.23
C ALA A 498 -17.42 5.70 30.64
N GLY A 499 -17.68 5.40 31.93
CA GLY A 499 -19.03 5.17 32.45
C GLY A 499 -19.63 3.83 32.06
N GLY A 500 -18.82 2.81 31.71
CA GLY A 500 -19.30 1.45 31.43
C GLY A 500 -19.85 1.27 30.01
N VAL A 501 -19.60 2.20 29.08
CA VAL A 501 -19.99 2.05 27.67
C VAL A 501 -19.11 1.00 26.97
N LYS A 502 -19.68 0.29 25.99
CA LYS A 502 -18.88 -0.65 25.18
C LYS A 502 -17.81 0.08 24.36
N LEU A 503 -16.64 -0.54 24.24
CA LEU A 503 -15.52 -0.04 23.45
C LEU A 503 -15.95 0.24 22.00
N ALA A 504 -16.64 -0.70 21.34
CA ALA A 504 -17.29 -0.51 20.06
C ALA A 504 -18.82 -0.54 20.25
N ALA A 505 -19.49 0.59 20.01
CA ALA A 505 -20.91 0.78 20.24
C ALA A 505 -21.78 0.53 19.00
N ASN A 506 -21.18 0.48 17.81
CA ASN A 506 -21.87 0.27 16.55
C ASN A 506 -21.01 -0.60 15.60
N GLU A 507 -21.62 -1.05 14.47
CA GLU A 507 -20.97 -1.95 13.55
C GLU A 507 -19.69 -1.35 12.91
N LYS A 508 -19.67 -0.06 12.59
CA LYS A 508 -18.49 0.61 12.05
C LYS A 508 -17.31 0.59 13.03
N GLU A 509 -17.57 0.81 14.32
CA GLU A 509 -16.55 0.71 15.36
C GLU A 509 -16.09 -0.74 15.58
N VAL A 510 -17.01 -1.73 15.50
CA VAL A 510 -16.65 -3.16 15.52
C VAL A 510 -15.73 -3.49 14.34
N LEU A 511 -16.07 -3.05 13.13
CA LEU A 511 -15.22 -3.25 11.95
C LEU A 511 -13.83 -2.61 12.11
N LEU A 512 -13.71 -1.46 12.77
CA LEU A 512 -12.39 -0.89 13.08
C LEU A 512 -11.60 -1.79 14.03
N LEU A 513 -12.24 -2.35 15.06
CA LEU A 513 -11.59 -3.30 15.98
C LEU A 513 -11.12 -4.55 15.24
N GLU A 514 -11.94 -5.11 14.35
CA GLU A 514 -11.57 -6.30 13.59
C GLU A 514 -10.38 -6.04 12.64
N LEU A 515 -10.39 -4.90 11.95
CA LEU A 515 -9.37 -4.55 10.97
C LEU A 515 -8.06 -4.06 11.59
N PHE A 516 -8.14 -3.39 12.75
CA PHE A 516 -7.00 -2.71 13.40
C PHE A 516 -7.04 -2.87 14.92
N PRO A 517 -6.96 -4.10 15.47
CA PRO A 517 -7.33 -4.38 16.86
C PRO A 517 -6.73 -3.41 17.88
N GLN A 518 -5.41 -3.25 17.89
CA GLN A 518 -4.74 -2.41 18.88
C GLN A 518 -4.94 -0.91 18.62
N VAL A 519 -4.86 -0.49 17.34
CA VAL A 519 -4.99 0.93 16.96
C VAL A 519 -6.40 1.42 17.24
N ALA A 520 -7.41 0.64 16.82
CA ALA A 520 -8.80 0.98 17.05
C ALA A 520 -9.16 0.95 18.54
N LYS A 521 -8.66 -0.04 19.30
CA LYS A 521 -8.83 -0.05 20.77
C LYS A 521 -8.34 1.24 21.39
N ASN A 522 -7.11 1.65 21.10
CA ASN A 522 -6.53 2.87 21.66
C ASN A 522 -7.31 4.12 21.24
N PHE A 523 -7.66 4.21 19.94
CA PHE A 523 -8.43 5.31 19.39
C PHE A 523 -9.82 5.42 20.02
N LEU A 524 -10.60 4.32 20.02
CA LEU A 524 -11.97 4.31 20.56
C LEU A 524 -11.99 4.57 22.05
N THR A 525 -11.06 3.98 22.83
CA THR A 525 -10.94 4.26 24.26
C THR A 525 -10.75 5.75 24.50
N LYS A 526 -9.78 6.36 23.79
CA LYS A 526 -9.50 7.79 23.93
C LYS A 526 -10.71 8.66 23.57
N GLN A 527 -11.44 8.32 22.51
CA GLN A 527 -12.65 9.05 22.10
C GLN A 527 -13.78 8.91 23.14
N LYS A 528 -14.03 7.70 23.65
CA LYS A 528 -15.09 7.45 24.63
C LYS A 528 -14.80 8.13 25.97
N VAL A 529 -13.56 8.05 26.47
CA VAL A 529 -13.12 8.73 27.69
C VAL A 529 -13.26 10.24 27.56
N ALA A 530 -12.77 10.82 26.45
CA ALA A 530 -12.90 12.27 26.22
C ALA A 530 -14.36 12.74 26.14
N ALA A 531 -15.24 11.94 25.53
CA ALA A 531 -16.67 12.23 25.45
C ALA A 531 -17.31 12.16 26.85
N TYR A 532 -16.97 11.14 27.64
CA TYR A 532 -17.46 10.98 29.01
C TYR A 532 -17.04 12.14 29.91
N GLU A 533 -15.75 12.51 29.90
CA GLU A 533 -15.22 13.65 30.64
C GLU A 533 -15.86 14.97 30.22
N ALA A 534 -16.10 15.19 28.93
CA ALA A 534 -16.75 16.39 28.43
C ALA A 534 -18.20 16.53 28.94
N GLN A 535 -18.93 15.39 29.02
CA GLN A 535 -20.30 15.36 29.52
C GLN A 535 -20.39 15.56 31.07
N HIS A 536 -19.34 15.14 31.80
CA HIS A 536 -19.32 15.17 33.28
C HIS A 536 -18.43 16.30 33.85
N LYS A 537 -17.90 17.21 33.00
CA LYS A 537 -17.12 18.36 33.46
C LYS A 537 -17.85 19.28 34.46
N ALA A 538 -19.19 19.26 34.48
CA ALA A 538 -20.01 20.06 35.39
C ALA A 538 -20.13 19.45 36.79
N ASP A 539 -19.87 18.15 36.96
CA ASP A 539 -20.10 17.41 38.22
C ASP A 539 -18.81 16.95 38.92
N ALA A 540 -17.64 17.30 38.40
CA ALA A 540 -16.39 16.85 39.00
C ALA A 540 -15.98 17.72 40.18
N PRO A 541 -15.92 17.19 41.43
CA PRO A 541 -15.10 17.78 42.48
C PRO A 541 -13.65 17.72 41.97
N GLN A 542 -12.87 18.78 42.28
CA GLN A 542 -11.43 18.79 42.02
C GLN A 542 -10.79 17.53 42.59
N ALA A 543 -10.68 16.50 41.78
CA ALA A 543 -9.92 15.31 42.14
C ALA A 543 -8.45 15.72 42.08
N GLU A 544 -7.80 15.69 43.23
CA GLU A 544 -6.35 15.74 43.38
C GLU A 544 -5.70 14.86 42.34
N LYS A 545 -4.73 15.44 41.59
CA LYS A 545 -3.81 14.69 40.75
C LYS A 545 -3.12 13.65 41.64
N VAL A 546 -3.59 12.42 41.57
CA VAL A 546 -2.79 11.28 42.01
C VAL A 546 -1.62 11.21 41.06
N VAL A 547 -0.52 11.81 41.48
CA VAL A 547 0.80 11.60 40.86
C VAL A 547 1.06 10.12 41.06
N ALA A 548 0.98 9.35 39.97
CA ALA A 548 1.47 7.99 39.95
C ALA A 548 2.97 8.07 40.27
N GLU A 549 3.35 7.71 41.48
CA GLU A 549 4.74 7.57 41.88
C GLU A 549 5.43 6.63 40.89
N GLU A 550 6.34 7.20 40.12
CA GLU A 550 7.39 6.42 39.41
C GLU A 550 8.17 5.66 40.50
N LYS A 551 7.88 4.36 40.61
CA LYS A 551 8.74 3.46 41.38
C LYS A 551 10.13 3.54 40.77
N LYS A 552 11.04 4.17 41.51
CA LYS A 552 12.47 4.31 41.19
C LYS A 552 13.04 2.97 40.75
N ASN A 553 13.88 3.04 39.71
CA ASN A 553 14.65 1.96 39.12
C ASN A 553 15.37 1.11 40.20
N GLU A 554 14.75 0.01 40.62
CA GLU A 554 15.50 -1.06 41.28
C GLU A 554 16.45 -1.72 40.27
N PRO A 555 17.68 -2.04 40.62
CA PRO A 555 18.61 -2.70 39.73
C PRO A 555 18.03 -4.04 39.22
N ILE A 556 18.24 -4.34 37.96
CA ILE A 556 17.84 -5.62 37.34
C ILE A 556 18.75 -6.70 37.91
N THR A 557 18.18 -7.68 38.63
CA THR A 557 18.89 -8.78 39.26
C THR A 557 18.62 -10.13 38.60
N GLY A 558 17.57 -10.24 37.81
CA GLY A 558 17.15 -11.45 37.11
C GLY A 558 17.62 -11.51 35.65
N LYS A 559 17.22 -12.59 34.97
CA LYS A 559 17.42 -12.73 33.52
C LYS A 559 16.47 -11.79 32.79
N THR A 560 16.91 -11.20 31.70
CA THR A 560 16.06 -10.27 30.93
C THR A 560 15.71 -10.81 29.56
N VAL A 561 14.41 -10.72 29.20
CA VAL A 561 13.98 -10.84 27.81
C VAL A 561 14.21 -9.49 27.14
N LYS A 562 15.01 -9.49 26.08
CA LYS A 562 15.39 -8.30 25.34
C LYS A 562 14.67 -8.23 24.01
N ALA A 563 14.44 -7.01 23.51
CA ALA A 563 13.90 -6.80 22.17
C ALA A 563 14.93 -7.25 21.12
N PRO A 564 14.61 -8.20 20.23
CA PRO A 564 15.53 -8.64 19.19
C PRO A 564 15.72 -7.61 18.08
N MET A 565 14.83 -6.64 18.00
CA MET A 565 14.81 -5.54 17.02
C MET A 565 14.10 -4.32 17.59
N PRO A 566 14.34 -3.12 17.06
CA PRO A 566 13.56 -1.95 17.45
C PRO A 566 12.09 -2.10 17.04
N GLY A 567 11.19 -1.65 17.90
CA GLY A 567 9.76 -1.72 17.65
C GLY A 567 8.93 -1.15 18.80
N SER A 568 7.61 -1.17 18.66
CA SER A 568 6.69 -0.77 19.71
C SER A 568 6.11 -1.99 20.41
N ILE A 569 6.10 -1.99 21.74
CA ILE A 569 5.45 -3.06 22.51
C ILE A 569 3.95 -2.98 22.26
N LEU A 570 3.38 -3.97 21.60
CA LEU A 570 1.93 -4.03 21.39
C LEU A 570 1.22 -4.53 22.65
N ARG A 571 1.68 -5.67 23.16
CA ARG A 571 1.16 -6.26 24.39
C ARG A 571 2.13 -7.24 24.99
N PHE A 572 2.02 -7.44 26.29
CA PHE A 572 2.61 -8.59 26.98
C PHE A 572 1.60 -9.74 27.00
N THR A 573 2.07 -10.96 26.77
CA THR A 573 1.25 -12.18 26.90
C THR A 573 1.36 -12.78 28.30
N VAL A 574 2.11 -12.14 29.18
CA VAL A 574 2.38 -12.52 30.57
C VAL A 574 2.31 -11.31 31.47
N LYS A 575 2.08 -11.53 32.75
CA LYS A 575 2.06 -10.51 33.81
C LYS A 575 3.03 -10.88 34.94
N PRO A 576 3.43 -9.94 35.80
CA PRO A 576 4.23 -10.23 36.98
C PRO A 576 3.59 -11.34 37.83
N GLY A 577 4.39 -12.34 38.21
CA GLY A 577 3.98 -13.54 38.92
C GLY A 577 3.67 -14.76 38.06
N ASP A 578 3.55 -14.62 36.73
CA ASP A 578 3.34 -15.77 35.84
C ASP A 578 4.60 -16.62 35.70
N THR A 579 4.46 -17.94 35.68
CA THR A 579 5.55 -18.87 35.38
C THR A 579 5.63 -19.08 33.87
N VAL A 580 6.82 -18.98 33.32
CA VAL A 580 7.10 -19.13 31.89
C VAL A 580 8.09 -20.25 31.61
N THR A 581 7.96 -20.87 30.45
CA THR A 581 8.89 -21.90 29.97
C THR A 581 9.76 -21.33 28.85
N LYS A 582 10.95 -21.89 28.68
CA LYS A 582 11.82 -21.52 27.54
C LYS A 582 11.09 -21.74 26.21
N GLY A 583 11.13 -20.76 25.32
CA GLY A 583 10.45 -20.77 24.03
C GLY A 583 9.00 -20.26 24.10
N GLN A 584 8.45 -19.95 25.26
CA GLN A 584 7.13 -19.36 25.39
C GLN A 584 7.14 -17.90 24.93
N THR A 585 6.16 -17.52 24.11
CA THR A 585 5.95 -16.11 23.72
C THR A 585 5.53 -15.29 24.92
N VAL A 586 6.23 -14.20 25.20
CA VAL A 586 5.99 -13.34 26.37
C VAL A 586 5.70 -11.88 26.01
N VAL A 587 6.06 -11.45 24.79
CA VAL A 587 5.81 -10.10 24.27
C VAL A 587 5.41 -10.18 22.80
N ILE A 588 4.48 -9.34 22.40
CA ILE A 588 4.22 -9.05 20.98
C ILE A 588 4.76 -7.65 20.70
N LEU A 589 5.76 -7.61 19.80
CA LEU A 589 6.45 -6.40 19.37
C LEU A 589 6.03 -6.04 17.96
N GLU A 590 5.56 -4.83 17.72
CA GLU A 590 5.34 -4.31 16.36
C GLU A 590 6.65 -3.73 15.83
N ALA A 591 7.17 -4.32 14.76
CA ALA A 591 8.27 -3.77 13.99
C ALA A 591 7.87 -3.76 12.50
N MET A 592 8.10 -2.64 11.81
CA MET A 592 7.77 -2.46 10.38
C MET A 592 6.26 -2.67 10.05
N LYS A 593 5.37 -2.29 10.96
CA LYS A 593 3.91 -2.55 10.87
C LYS A 593 3.55 -4.04 10.88
N MET A 594 4.43 -4.89 11.39
CA MET A 594 4.21 -6.33 11.54
C MET A 594 4.37 -6.74 12.99
N GLU A 595 3.48 -7.63 13.44
CA GLU A 595 3.57 -8.20 14.79
C GLU A 595 4.62 -9.31 14.82
N ASN A 596 5.55 -9.21 15.78
CA ASN A 596 6.59 -10.19 16.03
C ASN A 596 6.40 -10.77 17.42
N SER A 597 6.25 -12.10 17.51
CA SER A 597 6.17 -12.82 18.76
C SER A 597 7.57 -13.00 19.35
N ILE A 598 7.80 -12.44 20.52
CA ILE A 598 9.09 -12.56 21.21
C ILE A 598 8.96 -13.62 22.29
N ALA A 599 9.72 -14.68 22.12
CA ALA A 599 9.78 -15.78 23.07
C ALA A 599 10.89 -15.55 24.12
N THR A 600 10.69 -16.10 25.31
CA THR A 600 11.74 -16.09 26.34
C THR A 600 12.74 -17.21 26.14
N ASP A 601 14.04 -16.89 26.30
CA ASP A 601 15.12 -17.89 26.34
C ASP A 601 15.26 -18.56 27.71
N TYR A 602 14.49 -18.12 28.70
CA TYR A 602 14.60 -18.53 30.09
C TYR A 602 13.27 -19.11 30.58
N ALA A 603 13.34 -20.16 31.38
CA ALA A 603 12.23 -20.60 32.23
C ALA A 603 12.36 -19.92 33.60
N GLY A 604 11.22 -19.61 34.26
CA GLY A 604 11.20 -18.97 35.57
C GLY A 604 9.92 -18.21 35.80
N THR A 605 9.91 -17.33 36.80
CA THR A 605 8.76 -16.48 37.14
C THR A 605 8.98 -15.05 36.65
N VAL A 606 7.99 -14.46 36.00
CA VAL A 606 8.03 -13.05 35.59
C VAL A 606 8.06 -12.17 36.85
N LYS A 607 9.19 -11.51 37.08
CA LYS A 607 9.35 -10.63 38.24
C LYS A 607 8.70 -9.28 38.01
N ARG A 608 8.96 -8.66 36.85
CA ARG A 608 8.34 -7.39 36.46
C ARG A 608 8.45 -7.13 34.96
N LEU A 609 7.57 -6.27 34.46
CA LEU A 609 7.67 -5.67 33.14
C LEU A 609 8.50 -4.40 33.25
N LEU A 610 9.53 -4.27 32.42
CA LEU A 610 10.51 -3.17 32.46
C LEU A 610 10.10 -1.99 31.58
N VAL A 611 9.15 -2.20 30.67
CA VAL A 611 8.57 -1.21 29.78
C VAL A 611 7.04 -1.36 29.76
N LYS A 612 6.33 -0.34 29.32
CA LYS A 612 4.85 -0.37 29.20
C LYS A 612 4.44 -0.74 27.77
N GLU A 613 3.23 -1.26 27.62
CA GLU A 613 2.59 -1.39 26.30
C GLU A 613 2.49 -0.02 25.63
N GLY A 614 2.69 0.02 24.30
CA GLY A 614 2.78 1.26 23.53
C GLY A 614 4.15 1.94 23.55
N THR A 615 5.11 1.47 24.37
CA THR A 615 6.47 2.03 24.39
C THR A 615 7.28 1.56 23.19
N THR A 616 7.98 2.48 22.54
CA THR A 616 8.98 2.14 21.53
C THR A 616 10.29 1.76 22.19
N VAL A 617 10.84 0.60 21.85
CA VAL A 617 12.09 0.07 22.37
C VAL A 617 13.15 -0.06 21.28
N ALA A 618 14.41 0.14 21.63
CA ALA A 618 15.54 -0.14 20.74
C ALA A 618 15.86 -1.65 20.74
N ALA A 619 16.67 -2.10 19.78
CA ALA A 619 17.24 -3.45 19.82
C ALA A 619 18.03 -3.63 21.13
N ASP A 620 17.99 -4.82 21.69
CA ASP A 620 18.59 -5.20 22.98
C ASP A 620 18.03 -4.50 24.22
N ALA A 621 16.99 -3.67 24.08
CA ALA A 621 16.32 -3.06 25.22
C ALA A 621 15.67 -4.14 26.09
N PRO A 622 15.89 -4.13 27.42
CA PRO A 622 15.27 -5.08 28.33
C PRO A 622 13.76 -4.79 28.47
N MET A 623 12.92 -5.81 28.28
CA MET A 623 11.46 -5.68 28.30
C MET A 623 10.84 -6.36 29.51
N ILE A 624 11.33 -7.52 29.90
CA ILE A 624 10.82 -8.33 31.02
C ILE A 624 12.01 -8.81 31.85
N GLU A 625 11.86 -8.78 33.17
CA GLU A 625 12.77 -9.43 34.12
C GLU A 625 12.16 -10.75 34.59
N ILE A 626 12.92 -11.85 34.45
CA ILE A 626 12.55 -13.21 34.86
C ILE A 626 13.49 -13.65 35.97
N GLU A 627 12.90 -14.13 37.06
CA GLU A 627 13.58 -14.80 38.15
C GLU A 627 13.62 -16.30 37.83
N ALA A 628 14.84 -16.84 37.62
CA ALA A 628 15.06 -18.22 37.19
C ALA A 628 15.16 -19.15 38.42
#